data_a485b2c35b2c9b5381fa420a891d4f3a
#
_entry.id   a485b2c35b2c9b5381fa420a891d4f3a
#
_cell.length_a   1.000
_cell.length_b   1.000
_cell.length_c   1.000
_cell.angle_alpha   90.00
_cell.angle_beta   90.00
_cell.angle_gamma   90.00
#
_symmetry.space_group_name_H-M   'P 1'
#
loop_
_entity.id
_entity.type
_entity.pdbx_description
1 polymer ?
#
loop_
_entity_poly.entity_id
_entity_poly.type
_entity_poly.pdbx_seq_one_letter_code
_entity_poly.pdbx_strand_id
1 'polypeptide(L)'
;MAFLKEKVFAYLAENGYDVQDVGGVELNPDDDFPQFAQAAALKVIGDDSKDPRAILICDGGQGMYMAANRFKGIRASAIWDAFEAKMTRNDNDSNVLCLPARILEYDESAWKGIVETWLNTPYANAPRFNRRNAQLDELS
;
A
#
# COMPACT_ATOMS: atom_id res chain seq x y z
N MET A 1 14.26 2.40 -6.37
CA MET A 1 13.16 1.59 -5.79
C MET A 1 13.56 0.90 -4.50
N ALA A 2 14.62 0.13 -4.52
CA ALA A 2 15.12 -0.54 -3.33
C ALA A 2 15.44 0.45 -2.20
N PHE A 3 16.00 1.59 -2.53
CA PHE A 3 16.35 2.61 -1.54
C PHE A 3 15.13 3.16 -0.80
N LEU A 4 14.05 3.43 -1.51
CA LEU A 4 12.84 3.91 -0.83
C LEU A 4 12.23 2.83 0.06
N LYS A 5 12.22 1.59 -0.40
CA LYS A 5 11.73 0.46 0.39
C LYS A 5 12.49 0.32 1.71
N GLU A 6 13.80 0.40 1.66
CA GLU A 6 14.64 0.33 2.86
C GLU A 6 14.35 1.48 3.82
N LYS A 7 14.19 2.68 3.29
CA LYS A 7 13.88 3.88 4.10
C LYS A 7 12.51 3.75 4.77
N VAL A 8 11.50 3.31 4.04
CA VAL A 8 10.15 3.13 4.57
C VAL A 8 10.15 2.04 5.64
N PHE A 9 10.82 0.91 5.39
CA PHE A 9 10.92 -0.18 6.35
C PHE A 9 11.56 0.30 7.65
N ALA A 10 12.71 0.99 7.56
CA ALA A 10 13.41 1.51 8.73
C ALA A 10 12.54 2.50 9.51
N TYR A 11 11.86 3.38 8.79
CA TYR A 11 10.98 4.39 9.40
C TYR A 11 9.83 3.72 10.19
N LEU A 12 9.21 2.71 9.61
CA LEU A 12 8.12 1.99 10.27
C LEU A 12 8.62 1.25 11.50
N ALA A 13 9.76 0.57 11.40
CA ALA A 13 10.35 -0.16 12.53
C ALA A 13 10.73 0.78 13.66
N GLU A 14 11.33 1.93 13.34
CA GLU A 14 11.73 2.93 14.34
C GLU A 14 10.52 3.56 15.04
N ASN A 15 9.37 3.60 14.39
CA ASN A 15 8.15 4.18 14.95
C ASN A 15 7.24 3.14 15.60
N GLY A 16 7.75 1.95 15.88
CA GLY A 16 7.06 0.95 16.66
C GLY A 16 6.07 0.08 15.91
N TYR A 17 6.03 0.16 14.58
CA TYR A 17 5.17 -0.72 13.79
C TYR A 17 5.78 -2.10 13.66
N ASP A 18 4.95 -3.13 13.74
CA ASP A 18 5.35 -4.51 13.47
C ASP A 18 5.35 -4.71 11.95
N VAL A 19 6.49 -4.51 11.32
CA VAL A 19 6.63 -4.53 9.88
C VAL A 19 7.44 -5.74 9.42
N GLN A 20 6.98 -6.39 8.34
CA GLN A 20 7.63 -7.54 7.75
C GLN A 20 7.92 -7.27 6.27
N ASP A 21 9.14 -7.56 5.85
CA ASP A 21 9.53 -7.47 4.44
C ASP A 21 9.19 -8.80 3.75
N VAL A 22 8.27 -8.74 2.77
CA VAL A 22 7.80 -9.94 2.06
C VAL A 22 8.29 -10.01 0.62
N GLY A 23 9.10 -9.07 0.17
CA GLY A 23 9.53 -8.97 -1.23
C GLY A 23 11.04 -8.90 -1.39
N GLY A 24 11.49 -8.81 -2.67
CA GLY A 24 12.88 -8.84 -3.04
C GLY A 24 13.73 -7.76 -2.39
N VAL A 25 14.94 -8.13 -2.02
CA VAL A 25 15.91 -7.24 -1.36
C VAL A 25 16.90 -6.62 -2.35
N GLU A 26 17.00 -7.14 -3.58
CA GLU A 26 17.92 -6.67 -4.60
C GLU A 26 17.17 -6.04 -5.75
N LEU A 27 17.73 -4.96 -6.29
CA LEU A 27 17.21 -4.33 -7.50
C LEU A 27 17.57 -5.18 -8.71
N ASN A 28 16.58 -5.77 -9.35
CA ASN A 28 16.74 -6.51 -10.59
C ASN A 28 15.72 -5.97 -11.60
N PRO A 29 16.17 -5.25 -12.65
CA PRO A 29 15.24 -4.66 -13.62
C PRO A 29 14.47 -5.69 -14.43
N ASP A 30 14.91 -6.96 -14.43
CA ASP A 30 14.22 -8.04 -15.12
C ASP A 30 13.21 -8.78 -14.23
N ASP A 31 13.02 -8.36 -12.98
CA ASP A 31 12.05 -8.96 -12.08
C ASP A 31 10.62 -8.76 -12.57
N ASP A 32 9.83 -9.81 -12.43
CA ASP A 32 8.41 -9.78 -12.73
C ASP A 32 7.66 -9.24 -11.50
N PHE A 33 7.41 -7.93 -11.49
CA PHE A 33 6.79 -7.25 -10.35
C PHE A 33 5.46 -7.87 -9.88
N PRO A 34 4.62 -8.48 -10.76
CA PRO A 34 3.36 -9.06 -10.28
C PRO A 34 3.53 -10.10 -9.18
N GLN A 35 4.66 -10.83 -9.17
CA GLN A 35 4.93 -11.82 -8.14
C GLN A 35 5.05 -11.18 -6.75
N PHE A 36 5.66 -10.00 -6.66
CA PHE A 36 5.81 -9.28 -5.39
C PHE A 36 4.48 -8.72 -4.90
N ALA A 37 3.67 -8.18 -5.82
CA ALA A 37 2.33 -7.71 -5.49
C ALA A 37 1.44 -8.87 -5.03
N GLN A 38 1.55 -10.02 -5.67
CA GLN A 38 0.82 -11.23 -5.28
C GLN A 38 1.22 -11.68 -3.87
N ALA A 39 2.50 -11.71 -3.57
CA ALA A 39 2.98 -12.13 -2.25
C ALA A 39 2.42 -11.22 -1.16
N ALA A 40 2.43 -9.91 -1.36
CA ALA A 40 1.89 -8.95 -0.41
C ALA A 40 0.36 -9.11 -0.26
N ALA A 41 -0.35 -9.24 -1.38
CA ALA A 41 -1.80 -9.41 -1.37
C ALA A 41 -2.22 -10.66 -0.60
N LEU A 42 -1.55 -11.79 -0.84
CA LEU A 42 -1.84 -13.04 -0.16
C LEU A 42 -1.55 -12.95 1.34
N LYS A 43 -0.51 -12.22 1.73
CA LYS A 43 -0.22 -11.97 3.15
C LYS A 43 -1.34 -11.18 3.82
N VAL A 44 -1.86 -10.15 3.16
CA VAL A 44 -2.97 -9.35 3.71
C VAL A 44 -4.23 -10.21 3.84
N ILE A 45 -4.57 -10.96 2.81
CA ILE A 45 -5.77 -11.81 2.80
C ILE A 45 -5.69 -12.90 3.87
N GLY A 46 -4.52 -13.51 4.05
CA GLY A 46 -4.31 -14.61 4.99
C GLY A 46 -4.04 -14.18 6.42
N ASP A 47 -4.01 -12.89 6.70
CA ASP A 47 -3.68 -12.35 8.01
C ASP A 47 -4.94 -12.24 8.87
N ASP A 48 -4.96 -12.91 10.02
CA ASP A 48 -6.07 -12.90 10.95
C ASP A 48 -6.08 -11.68 11.88
N SER A 49 -5.09 -10.79 11.76
CA SER A 49 -5.06 -9.60 12.57
C SER A 49 -6.21 -8.65 12.20
N LYS A 50 -6.48 -7.69 13.07
CA LYS A 50 -7.68 -6.87 12.98
C LYS A 50 -7.68 -5.94 11.76
N ASP A 51 -6.50 -5.49 11.31
CA ASP A 51 -6.42 -4.51 10.23
C ASP A 51 -5.10 -4.72 9.47
N PRO A 52 -4.97 -5.81 8.73
CA PRO A 52 -3.73 -6.08 7.99
C PRO A 52 -3.59 -5.14 6.81
N ARG A 53 -2.38 -4.61 6.62
CA ARG A 53 -2.07 -3.65 5.56
C ARG A 53 -0.73 -3.97 4.91
N ALA A 54 -0.57 -3.56 3.66
CA ALA A 54 0.69 -3.69 2.95
C ALA A 54 1.08 -2.38 2.28
N ILE A 55 2.39 -2.17 2.12
CA ILE A 55 2.94 -1.06 1.37
C ILE A 55 3.79 -1.64 0.25
N LEU A 56 3.47 -1.27 -0.98
CA LEU A 56 4.19 -1.69 -2.18
C LEU A 56 4.92 -0.49 -2.76
N ILE A 57 6.12 -0.71 -3.24
CA ILE A 57 6.95 0.36 -3.79
C ILE A 57 7.48 -0.08 -5.15
N CYS A 58 7.23 0.73 -6.18
CA CYS A 58 7.82 0.55 -7.49
C CYS A 58 8.02 1.90 -8.15
N ASP A 59 8.60 1.94 -9.36
CA ASP A 59 8.93 3.20 -10.00
C ASP A 59 7.74 4.14 -10.13
N GLY A 60 6.66 3.70 -10.77
CA GLY A 60 5.46 4.50 -10.96
C GLY A 60 4.34 4.20 -9.99
N GLY A 61 4.45 3.11 -9.23
CA GLY A 61 3.38 2.63 -8.34
C GLY A 61 2.23 1.97 -9.09
N GLN A 62 2.18 2.08 -10.41
CA GLN A 62 1.00 1.71 -11.20
C GLN A 62 0.85 0.20 -11.38
N GLY A 63 1.91 -0.47 -11.85
CA GLY A 63 1.85 -1.90 -12.12
C GLY A 63 1.57 -2.72 -10.87
N MET A 64 2.19 -2.34 -9.76
CA MET A 64 2.01 -3.05 -8.49
C MET A 64 0.57 -2.96 -7.99
N TYR A 65 -0.05 -1.78 -8.06
CA TYR A 65 -1.42 -1.68 -7.59
C TYR A 65 -2.41 -2.34 -8.56
N MET A 66 -2.13 -2.34 -9.86
CA MET A 66 -2.94 -3.09 -10.82
C MET A 66 -2.92 -4.58 -10.50
N ALA A 67 -1.74 -5.12 -10.21
CA ALA A 67 -1.59 -6.53 -9.84
C ALA A 67 -2.28 -6.83 -8.51
N ALA A 68 -2.08 -6.00 -7.49
CA ALA A 68 -2.66 -6.20 -6.17
C ALA A 68 -4.20 -6.19 -6.23
N ASN A 69 -4.78 -5.31 -7.03
CA ASN A 69 -6.24 -5.19 -7.15
C ASN A 69 -6.90 -6.35 -7.90
N ARG A 70 -6.12 -7.30 -8.43
CA ARG A 70 -6.70 -8.52 -9.01
C ARG A 70 -7.19 -9.50 -7.94
N PHE A 71 -6.85 -9.29 -6.68
CA PHE A 71 -7.22 -10.19 -5.59
C PHE A 71 -8.43 -9.66 -4.86
N LYS A 72 -9.42 -10.54 -4.66
CA LYS A 72 -10.64 -10.18 -3.94
C LYS A 72 -10.31 -9.75 -2.51
N GLY A 73 -10.89 -8.65 -2.08
CA GLY A 73 -10.64 -8.11 -0.75
C GLY A 73 -9.46 -7.14 -0.67
N ILE A 74 -8.72 -6.96 -1.77
CA ILE A 74 -7.64 -5.99 -1.83
C ILE A 74 -8.14 -4.70 -2.46
N ARG A 75 -7.94 -3.59 -1.75
CA ARG A 75 -8.20 -2.25 -2.26
C ARG A 75 -6.88 -1.47 -2.20
N ALA A 76 -6.13 -1.55 -3.29
CA ALA A 76 -4.81 -0.95 -3.42
C ALA A 76 -4.91 0.39 -4.14
N SER A 77 -4.17 1.38 -3.65
CA SER A 77 -4.16 2.73 -4.21
C SER A 77 -2.73 3.20 -4.46
N ALA A 78 -2.50 3.81 -5.62
CA ALA A 78 -1.24 4.48 -5.92
C ALA A 78 -1.36 5.94 -5.48
N ILE A 79 -0.54 6.34 -4.53
CA ILE A 79 -0.69 7.62 -3.83
C ILE A 79 0.62 8.41 -3.89
N TRP A 80 0.53 9.68 -4.20
CA TRP A 80 1.69 10.57 -4.34
C TRP A 80 1.61 11.83 -3.48
N ASP A 81 0.54 12.03 -2.71
CA ASP A 81 0.45 13.11 -1.73
C ASP A 81 -0.39 12.71 -0.52
N ALA A 82 -0.25 13.48 0.56
CA ALA A 82 -0.88 13.16 1.83
C ALA A 82 -2.40 13.33 1.79
N PHE A 83 -2.90 14.26 0.99
CA PHE A 83 -4.35 14.46 0.89
C PHE A 83 -5.04 13.24 0.29
N GLU A 84 -4.47 12.69 -0.80
CA GLU A 84 -5.02 11.48 -1.41
C GLU A 84 -4.84 10.26 -0.51
N ALA A 85 -3.78 10.21 0.29
CA ALA A 85 -3.63 9.17 1.30
C ALA A 85 -4.79 9.19 2.31
N LYS A 86 -5.17 10.38 2.74
CA LYS A 86 -6.31 10.57 3.64
C LYS A 86 -7.61 10.11 2.99
N MET A 87 -7.84 10.52 1.75
CA MET A 87 -9.11 10.24 1.06
C MET A 87 -9.28 8.75 0.75
N THR A 88 -8.23 8.08 0.31
CA THR A 88 -8.32 6.65 0.02
C THR A 88 -8.61 5.82 1.28
N ARG A 89 -8.13 6.26 2.43
CA ARG A 89 -8.46 5.63 3.70
C ARG A 89 -9.89 5.96 4.13
N ASN A 90 -10.22 7.25 4.11
CA ASN A 90 -11.53 7.71 4.56
C ASN A 90 -12.67 7.10 3.75
N ASP A 91 -12.53 7.03 2.43
CA ASP A 91 -13.60 6.62 1.52
C ASP A 91 -13.58 5.12 1.20
N ASN A 92 -12.39 4.55 1.00
CA ASN A 92 -12.24 3.22 0.41
C ASN A 92 -11.67 2.17 1.36
N ASP A 93 -11.29 2.56 2.57
CA ASP A 93 -10.65 1.64 3.51
C ASP A 93 -9.52 0.86 2.84
N SER A 94 -8.68 1.57 2.09
CA SER A 94 -7.62 0.92 1.33
C SER A 94 -6.67 0.17 2.26
N ASN A 95 -6.33 -1.04 1.88
CA ASN A 95 -5.47 -1.92 2.68
C ASN A 95 -4.10 -2.16 2.06
N VAL A 96 -3.87 -1.63 0.85
CA VAL A 96 -2.57 -1.68 0.19
C VAL A 96 -2.25 -0.30 -0.36
N LEU A 97 -1.12 0.24 0.08
CA LEU A 97 -0.61 1.53 -0.38
C LEU A 97 0.53 1.29 -1.36
N CYS A 98 0.44 1.86 -2.56
CA CYS A 98 1.50 1.77 -3.55
C CYS A 98 2.19 3.13 -3.68
N LEU A 99 3.50 3.17 -3.41
CA LEU A 99 4.29 4.39 -3.45
C LEU A 99 5.11 4.46 -4.75
N PRO A 100 4.97 5.55 -5.54
CA PRO A 100 5.77 5.74 -6.75
C PRO A 100 7.16 6.29 -6.38
N ALA A 101 8.17 5.43 -6.37
CA ALA A 101 9.53 5.81 -6.01
C ALA A 101 10.10 6.89 -6.93
N ARG A 102 9.72 6.87 -8.21
CA ARG A 102 10.16 7.88 -9.18
C ARG A 102 9.86 9.30 -8.71
N ILE A 103 8.73 9.48 -8.01
CA ILE A 103 8.31 10.79 -7.51
C ILE A 103 8.82 11.04 -6.09
N LEU A 104 8.87 10.00 -5.25
CA LEU A 104 8.98 10.15 -3.80
C LEU A 104 10.37 9.84 -3.23
N GLU A 105 11.23 9.14 -3.98
CA GLU A 105 12.47 8.58 -3.42
C GLU A 105 13.37 9.63 -2.77
N TYR A 106 13.41 10.83 -3.33
CA TYR A 106 14.27 11.91 -2.84
C TYR A 106 13.50 13.00 -2.10
N ASP A 107 12.23 12.74 -1.76
CA ASP A 107 11.39 13.68 -1.02
C ASP A 107 10.91 13.03 0.27
N GLU A 108 11.77 13.04 1.28
CA GLU A 108 11.52 12.38 2.56
C GLU A 108 10.29 12.94 3.26
N SER A 109 10.12 14.25 3.25
CA SER A 109 8.95 14.89 3.86
C SER A 109 7.65 14.39 3.22
N ALA A 110 7.65 14.27 1.89
CA ALA A 110 6.47 13.82 1.16
C ALA A 110 6.11 12.37 1.47
N TRP A 111 7.07 11.44 1.35
CA TRP A 111 6.72 10.04 1.57
C TRP A 111 6.41 9.73 3.04
N LYS A 112 7.08 10.39 3.98
CA LYS A 112 6.73 10.24 5.41
C LYS A 112 5.33 10.73 5.70
N GLY A 113 4.96 11.89 5.14
CA GLY A 113 3.61 12.43 5.29
C GLY A 113 2.54 11.50 4.74
N ILE A 114 2.80 10.92 3.58
CA ILE A 114 1.88 9.94 2.97
C ILE A 114 1.71 8.71 3.86
N VAL A 115 2.82 8.11 4.28
CA VAL A 115 2.79 6.88 5.07
C VAL A 115 2.07 7.12 6.41
N GLU A 116 2.42 8.19 7.11
CA GLU A 116 1.79 8.51 8.39
C GLU A 116 0.29 8.79 8.25
N THR A 117 -0.09 9.57 7.26
CA THR A 117 -1.49 9.88 7.01
C THR A 117 -2.27 8.61 6.70
N TRP A 118 -1.72 7.76 5.83
CA TRP A 118 -2.38 6.51 5.45
C TRP A 118 -2.55 5.55 6.63
N LEU A 119 -1.53 5.44 7.49
CA LEU A 119 -1.60 4.56 8.65
C LEU A 119 -2.55 5.06 9.73
N ASN A 120 -2.72 6.37 9.86
CA ASN A 120 -3.44 6.97 10.99
C ASN A 120 -4.82 7.52 10.64
N THR A 121 -5.22 7.52 9.38
CA THR A 121 -6.56 7.99 9.01
C THR A 121 -7.57 6.86 9.17
N PRO A 122 -8.61 7.04 10.01
CA PRO A 122 -9.66 6.02 10.15
C PRO A 122 -10.57 6.00 8.93
N TYR A 123 -11.16 4.84 8.68
CA TYR A 123 -12.21 4.71 7.68
C TYR A 123 -13.49 5.37 8.20
N ALA A 124 -14.15 6.14 7.34
CA ALA A 124 -15.36 6.86 7.74
C ALA A 124 -16.55 5.94 8.04
N ASN A 125 -16.55 4.74 7.46
CA ASN A 125 -17.58 3.72 7.72
C ASN A 125 -19.00 4.23 7.41
N ALA A 126 -19.13 5.13 6.44
CA ALA A 126 -20.44 5.61 6.01
C ALA A 126 -21.17 4.53 5.19
N PRO A 127 -22.50 4.42 5.28
CA PRO A 127 -23.23 3.37 4.54
C PRO A 127 -22.96 3.36 3.05
N ARG A 128 -22.87 4.51 2.41
CA ARG A 128 -22.57 4.59 0.96
C ARG A 128 -21.16 4.08 0.64
N PHE A 129 -20.19 4.32 1.51
CA PHE A 129 -18.82 3.83 1.34
C PHE A 129 -18.78 2.31 1.51
N ASN A 130 -19.44 1.79 2.53
CA ASN A 130 -19.53 0.36 2.77
C ASN A 130 -20.12 -0.38 1.58
N ARG A 131 -21.21 0.16 1.03
CA ARG A 131 -21.86 -0.43 -0.14
C ARG A 131 -20.94 -0.43 -1.36
N ARG A 132 -20.28 0.71 -1.64
CA ARG A 132 -19.39 0.83 -2.80
C ARG A 132 -18.16 -0.06 -2.68
N ASN A 133 -17.56 -0.12 -1.50
CA ASN A 133 -16.39 -0.96 -1.27
C ASN A 133 -16.73 -2.45 -1.35
N ALA A 134 -17.90 -2.84 -0.87
CA ALA A 134 -18.38 -4.21 -1.04
C ALA A 134 -18.55 -4.57 -2.51
N GLN A 135 -19.07 -3.66 -3.32
CA GLN A 135 -19.18 -3.86 -4.75
C GLN A 135 -17.82 -4.00 -5.42
N LEU A 136 -16.81 -3.22 -5.00
CA LEU A 136 -15.44 -3.37 -5.49
C LEU A 136 -14.91 -4.77 -5.20
N ASP A 137 -15.11 -5.26 -3.99
CA ASP A 137 -14.63 -6.59 -3.60
C ASP A 137 -15.30 -7.71 -4.40
N GLU A 138 -16.55 -7.51 -4.83
CA GLU A 138 -17.27 -8.48 -5.66
C GLU A 138 -16.76 -8.56 -7.09
N LEU A 139 -16.09 -7.53 -7.59
CA LEU A 139 -15.59 -7.49 -8.97
C LEU A 139 -14.33 -8.34 -9.18
N SER A 140 -13.68 -8.76 -8.14
CA SER A 140 -12.41 -9.49 -8.23
C SER A 140 -12.59 -10.99 -8.26
#